data_51c94f261beb148acc5addba7752bd7c
#
_entry.id   51c94f261beb148acc5addba7752bd7c
#
_cell.length_a   1.000
_cell.length_b   1.000
_cell.length_c   1.000
_cell.angle_alpha   90.00
_cell.angle_beta   90.00
_cell.angle_gamma   90.00
#
_symmetry.space_group_name_H-M   'P 1'
#
loop_
_entity.id
_entity.type
_entity.pdbx_description
1 polymer ?
#
loop_
_entity_poly.entity_id
_entity_poly.type
_entity_poly.pdbx_seq_one_letter_code
_entity_poly.pdbx_strand_id
1 'polypeptide(L)'
;VRVALLAVDPSSPRSGGALLGDRVRMMSVDNPEINERVYVRSIATRASSGSVPLIVEDMASFLLACGWQRVLIETVGSGQAEVRCAAVADRIVVVEGPARGDGIQAEKAGLLELADMVVVNKSDLEGAERHAGELRESFALDGGEAPPVMLTSGLKGEGGIETAKALVNLNSTGRALR
;
A
#
# COMPACT_ATOMS: atom_id res chain seq x y z
N VAL A 1 8.84 4.12 -16.27
CA VAL A 1 9.07 3.21 -15.13
C VAL A 1 8.29 1.92 -15.37
N ARG A 2 8.91 0.76 -15.09
CA ARG A 2 8.24 -0.56 -15.09
C ARG A 2 7.90 -0.92 -13.65
N VAL A 3 6.63 -1.22 -13.41
CA VAL A 3 6.10 -1.49 -12.07
C VAL A 3 5.52 -2.89 -12.00
N ALA A 4 5.90 -3.67 -11.02
CA ALA A 4 5.25 -4.92 -10.69
C ALA A 4 4.39 -4.73 -9.42
N LEU A 5 3.20 -5.31 -9.41
CA LEU A 5 2.30 -5.34 -8.28
C LEU A 5 2.10 -6.78 -7.82
N LEU A 6 2.42 -7.04 -6.56
CA LEU A 6 2.14 -8.28 -5.86
C LEU A 6 0.99 -8.00 -4.89
N ALA A 7 -0.21 -8.46 -5.24
CA ALA A 7 -1.39 -8.33 -4.39
C ALA A 7 -1.49 -9.54 -3.46
N VAL A 8 -1.32 -9.30 -2.16
CA VAL A 8 -1.36 -10.36 -1.13
C VAL A 8 -2.76 -10.47 -0.56
N ASP A 9 -3.51 -11.42 -1.07
CA ASP A 9 -4.93 -11.61 -0.74
C ASP A 9 -5.13 -12.70 0.33
N PRO A 10 -6.15 -12.56 1.19
CA PRO A 10 -6.58 -13.67 2.04
C PRO A 10 -7.07 -14.84 1.16
N SER A 11 -6.75 -16.04 1.59
CA SER A 11 -7.16 -17.25 0.89
C SER A 11 -8.66 -17.52 1.03
N SER A 12 -9.29 -17.89 -0.07
CA SER A 12 -10.66 -18.39 -0.05
C SER A 12 -10.73 -19.70 0.75
N PRO A 13 -11.64 -19.82 1.74
CA PRO A 13 -11.83 -21.07 2.48
C PRO A 13 -12.25 -22.24 1.59
N ARG A 14 -12.87 -21.96 0.43
CA ARG A 14 -13.38 -22.99 -0.48
C ARG A 14 -12.38 -23.43 -1.53
N SER A 15 -11.62 -22.51 -2.11
CA SER A 15 -10.74 -22.81 -3.25
C SER A 15 -9.25 -22.79 -2.87
N GLY A 16 -8.88 -22.23 -1.72
CA GLY A 16 -7.49 -22.00 -1.34
C GLY A 16 -6.76 -20.97 -2.21
N GLY A 17 -7.46 -20.37 -3.19
CA GLY A 17 -6.96 -19.28 -4.02
C GLY A 17 -7.25 -17.90 -3.45
N ALA A 18 -6.77 -16.84 -4.09
CA ALA A 18 -7.02 -15.46 -3.71
C ALA A 18 -8.53 -15.15 -3.70
N LEU A 19 -9.01 -14.54 -2.62
CA LEU A 19 -10.44 -14.32 -2.38
C LEU A 19 -11.02 -13.27 -3.33
N LEU A 20 -10.25 -12.27 -3.67
CA LEU A 20 -10.74 -11.04 -4.27
C LEU A 20 -10.39 -10.89 -5.77
N GLY A 21 -9.49 -11.70 -6.29
CA GLY A 21 -9.14 -11.69 -7.71
C GLY A 21 -8.73 -10.30 -8.22
N ASP A 22 -7.83 -9.62 -7.51
CA ASP A 22 -7.47 -8.21 -7.77
C ASP A 22 -7.11 -7.90 -9.21
N ARG A 23 -6.57 -8.88 -9.92
CA ARG A 23 -6.28 -8.75 -11.35
C ARG A 23 -7.53 -8.37 -12.17
N VAL A 24 -8.70 -8.88 -11.78
CA VAL A 24 -9.98 -8.58 -12.47
C VAL A 24 -10.42 -7.14 -12.26
N ARG A 25 -9.98 -6.53 -11.17
CA ARG A 25 -10.32 -5.14 -10.82
C ARG A 25 -9.37 -4.11 -11.41
N MET A 26 -8.20 -4.53 -11.87
CA MET A 26 -7.19 -3.61 -12.42
C MET A 26 -7.35 -3.48 -13.93
N MET A 27 -8.34 -2.71 -14.37
CA MET A 27 -8.57 -2.43 -15.79
C MET A 27 -7.37 -1.79 -16.50
N SER A 28 -6.45 -1.18 -15.75
CA SER A 28 -5.21 -0.60 -16.29
C SER A 28 -4.26 -1.65 -16.89
N VAL A 29 -4.35 -2.91 -16.47
CA VAL A 29 -3.50 -4.00 -17.00
C VAL A 29 -3.87 -4.34 -18.44
N ASP A 30 -5.11 -4.09 -18.82
CA ASP A 30 -5.62 -4.38 -20.17
C ASP A 30 -5.40 -3.20 -21.15
N ASN A 31 -4.83 -2.08 -20.68
CA ASN A 31 -4.49 -0.96 -21.53
C ASN A 31 -3.20 -1.26 -22.34
N PRO A 32 -3.26 -1.30 -23.68
CA PRO A 32 -2.12 -1.63 -24.54
C PRO A 32 -0.91 -0.69 -24.37
N GLU A 33 -1.14 0.56 -23.94
CA GLU A 33 -0.06 1.55 -23.77
C GLU A 33 0.81 1.28 -22.55
N ILE A 34 0.28 0.59 -21.57
CA ILE A 34 0.95 0.38 -20.27
C ILE A 34 1.15 -1.10 -19.92
N ASN A 35 0.51 -2.04 -20.61
CA ASN A 35 0.55 -3.46 -20.27
C ASN A 35 1.98 -4.04 -20.25
N GLU A 36 2.88 -3.55 -21.10
CA GLU A 36 4.29 -3.96 -21.12
C GLU A 36 5.10 -3.38 -19.93
N ARG A 37 4.54 -2.40 -19.22
CA ARG A 37 5.18 -1.70 -18.11
C ARG A 37 4.57 -2.02 -16.76
N VAL A 38 3.49 -2.79 -16.74
CA VAL A 38 2.78 -3.17 -15.53
C VAL A 38 2.63 -4.68 -15.47
N TYR A 39 3.14 -5.28 -14.42
CA TYR A 39 2.94 -6.70 -14.10
C TYR A 39 2.08 -6.81 -12.85
N VAL A 40 1.08 -7.68 -12.85
CA VAL A 40 0.21 -7.90 -11.68
C VAL A 40 0.13 -9.39 -11.36
N ARG A 41 0.34 -9.72 -10.10
CA ARG A 41 0.22 -11.09 -9.57
C ARG A 41 -0.49 -11.07 -8.23
N SER A 42 -1.60 -11.81 -8.12
CA SER A 42 -2.23 -12.09 -6.82
C SER A 42 -1.57 -13.30 -6.16
N ILE A 43 -1.34 -13.19 -4.86
CA ILE A 43 -0.73 -14.22 -4.01
C ILE A 43 -1.70 -14.53 -2.88
N ALA A 44 -2.15 -15.78 -2.80
CA ALA A 44 -3.02 -16.22 -1.73
C ALA A 44 -2.21 -16.58 -0.46
N THR A 45 -2.61 -16.07 0.71
CA THR A 45 -1.91 -16.29 1.98
C THR A 45 -2.01 -17.73 2.54
N ARG A 46 -2.75 -18.61 1.88
CA ARG A 46 -2.94 -20.04 2.23
C ARG A 46 -2.85 -20.32 3.73
N ALA A 47 -3.99 -20.23 4.42
CA ALA A 47 -4.27 -20.78 5.78
C ALA A 47 -3.23 -20.57 6.91
N SER A 48 -2.08 -19.99 6.65
CA SER A 48 -1.15 -19.60 7.70
C SER A 48 -1.54 -18.23 8.21
N SER A 49 -2.34 -18.23 9.26
CA SER A 49 -2.70 -17.01 9.96
C SER A 49 -1.46 -16.14 10.21
N GLY A 50 -1.40 -15.02 9.51
CA GLY A 50 -0.43 -13.94 9.77
C GLY A 50 0.96 -14.08 9.14
N SER A 51 1.20 -14.96 8.17
CA SER A 51 2.46 -14.94 7.43
C SER A 51 2.26 -14.32 6.04
N VAL A 52 2.94 -13.20 5.78
CA VAL A 52 3.32 -12.87 4.41
C VAL A 52 4.07 -14.08 3.92
N PRO A 53 3.67 -14.69 2.81
CA PRO A 53 4.41 -15.85 2.32
C PRO A 53 5.86 -15.43 2.08
N LEU A 54 6.82 -16.22 2.58
CA LEU A 54 8.26 -16.03 2.29
C LEU A 54 8.50 -15.82 0.79
N ILE A 55 7.64 -16.41 -0.02
CA ILE A 55 7.62 -16.24 -1.48
C ILE A 55 7.47 -14.79 -1.96
N VAL A 56 6.92 -13.87 -1.16
CA VAL A 56 6.75 -12.46 -1.57
C VAL A 56 8.10 -11.77 -1.69
N GLU A 57 9.00 -12.00 -0.74
CA GLU A 57 10.36 -11.47 -0.76
C GLU A 57 11.15 -12.04 -1.95
N ASP A 58 11.10 -13.36 -2.14
CA ASP A 58 11.74 -14.03 -3.26
C ASP A 58 11.20 -13.54 -4.60
N MET A 59 9.88 -13.39 -4.71
CA MET A 59 9.24 -12.89 -5.93
C MET A 59 9.60 -11.42 -6.20
N ALA A 60 9.64 -10.58 -5.18
CA ALA A 60 10.04 -9.19 -5.32
C ALA A 60 11.49 -9.09 -5.81
N SER A 61 12.40 -9.83 -5.20
CA SER A 61 13.81 -9.92 -5.58
C SER A 61 13.98 -10.43 -7.01
N PHE A 62 13.24 -11.48 -7.39
CA PHE A 62 13.26 -12.01 -8.74
C PHE A 62 12.76 -10.99 -9.77
N LEU A 63 11.67 -10.28 -9.49
CA LEU A 63 11.13 -9.26 -10.39
C LEU A 63 12.11 -8.10 -10.58
N LEU A 64 12.77 -7.65 -9.51
CA LEU A 64 13.82 -6.63 -9.60
C LEU A 64 14.99 -7.12 -10.45
N ALA A 65 15.44 -8.36 -10.28
CA ALA A 65 16.49 -8.98 -11.11
C ALA A 65 16.08 -9.10 -12.59
N CYS A 66 14.78 -9.26 -12.88
CA CYS A 66 14.23 -9.25 -14.24
C CYS A 66 14.07 -7.84 -14.83
N GLY A 67 14.52 -6.79 -14.14
CA GLY A 67 14.53 -5.41 -14.64
C GLY A 67 13.24 -4.62 -14.36
N TRP A 68 12.39 -5.10 -13.44
CA TRP A 68 11.32 -4.28 -12.90
C TRP A 68 11.92 -3.24 -11.97
N GLN A 69 11.55 -1.98 -12.16
CA GLN A 69 12.19 -0.87 -11.44
C GLN A 69 11.55 -0.61 -10.07
N ARG A 70 10.30 -1.01 -9.91
CA ARG A 70 9.56 -0.92 -8.65
C ARG A 70 8.70 -2.17 -8.48
N VAL A 71 8.65 -2.68 -7.28
CA VAL A 71 7.73 -3.74 -6.87
C VAL A 71 6.84 -3.18 -5.76
N LEU A 72 5.54 -3.13 -6.02
CA LEU A 72 4.54 -2.74 -5.03
C LEU A 72 3.97 -4.02 -4.42
N ILE A 73 3.96 -4.10 -3.11
CA ILE A 73 3.33 -5.19 -2.35
C ILE A 73 2.06 -4.60 -1.74
N GLU A 74 0.92 -5.02 -2.24
CA GLU A 74 -0.38 -4.58 -1.72
C GLU A 74 -0.92 -5.61 -0.74
N THR A 75 -1.40 -5.13 0.38
CA THR A 75 -2.02 -5.95 1.43
C THR A 75 -3.41 -5.46 1.75
N VAL A 76 -4.31 -6.38 2.04
CA VAL A 76 -5.63 -6.02 2.54
C VAL A 76 -5.57 -5.73 4.04
N GLY A 77 -6.25 -4.68 4.49
CA GLY A 77 -6.26 -4.17 5.86
C GLY A 77 -6.83 -5.14 6.90
N SER A 78 -6.17 -6.29 7.12
CA SER A 78 -6.61 -7.33 8.05
C SER A 78 -5.71 -7.48 9.31
N GLY A 79 -4.82 -6.51 9.57
CA GLY A 79 -4.05 -6.41 10.80
C GLY A 79 -2.63 -6.98 10.71
N GLN A 80 -2.38 -8.22 11.09
CA GLN A 80 -1.01 -8.75 11.29
C GLN A 80 -0.20 -9.01 10.00
N ALA A 81 -0.86 -9.19 8.84
CA ALA A 81 -0.16 -9.40 7.58
C ALA A 81 0.58 -8.15 7.12
N GLU A 82 0.07 -6.98 7.46
CA GLU A 82 0.61 -5.67 7.08
C GLU A 82 1.95 -5.39 7.77
N VAL A 83 2.04 -5.63 9.07
CA VAL A 83 3.29 -5.44 9.84
C VAL A 83 4.41 -6.34 9.32
N ARG A 84 4.07 -7.54 8.82
CA ARG A 84 5.07 -8.46 8.25
C ARG A 84 5.50 -8.08 6.85
N CYS A 85 4.61 -7.49 6.05
CA CYS A 85 5.00 -6.90 4.76
C CYS A 85 5.96 -5.73 4.96
N ALA A 86 5.82 -4.98 6.05
CA ALA A 86 6.74 -3.91 6.40
C ALA A 86 8.19 -4.39 6.58
N ALA A 87 8.38 -5.65 6.98
CA ALA A 87 9.73 -6.22 7.17
C ALA A 87 10.46 -6.54 5.85
N VAL A 88 9.74 -6.68 4.73
CA VAL A 88 10.32 -7.00 3.41
C VAL A 88 10.33 -5.80 2.47
N ALA A 89 9.70 -4.69 2.84
CA ALA A 89 9.61 -3.50 2.02
C ALA A 89 10.66 -2.45 2.41
N ASP A 90 11.23 -1.76 1.42
CA ASP A 90 12.13 -0.62 1.65
C ASP A 90 11.36 0.65 2.05
N ARG A 91 10.08 0.71 1.72
CA ARG A 91 9.19 1.86 1.93
C ARG A 91 7.80 1.37 2.27
N ILE A 92 7.18 2.05 3.23
CA ILE A 92 5.82 1.75 3.67
C ILE A 92 4.91 2.93 3.32
N VAL A 93 3.88 2.62 2.54
CA VAL A 93 2.81 3.56 2.21
C VAL A 93 1.52 3.09 2.84
N VAL A 94 1.00 3.87 3.76
CA VAL A 94 -0.30 3.59 4.38
C VAL A 94 -1.39 4.28 3.58
N VAL A 95 -2.39 3.52 3.13
CA VAL A 95 -3.55 4.07 2.41
C VAL A 95 -4.77 4.02 3.31
N GLU A 96 -5.33 5.20 3.56
CA GLU A 96 -6.52 5.37 4.40
C GLU A 96 -7.67 6.03 3.63
N GLY A 97 -8.87 5.96 4.19
CA GLY A 97 -10.01 6.77 3.77
C GLY A 97 -10.31 7.83 4.83
N PRO A 98 -11.27 8.76 4.55
CA PRO A 98 -11.73 9.70 5.55
C PRO A 98 -12.30 8.94 6.76
N ALA A 99 -11.86 9.34 7.96
CA ALA A 99 -12.31 8.71 9.19
C ALA A 99 -13.84 8.87 9.35
N ARG A 100 -14.52 7.76 9.49
CA ARG A 100 -15.96 7.74 9.88
C ARG A 100 -16.03 7.40 11.36
N GLY A 101 -16.10 8.43 12.23
CA GLY A 101 -16.30 8.21 13.67
C GLY A 101 -15.03 7.93 14.48
N ASP A 102 -15.20 7.80 15.77
CA ASP A 102 -14.17 7.81 16.80
C ASP A 102 -13.02 6.82 16.57
N GLY A 103 -11.84 7.40 16.47
CA GLY A 103 -10.58 6.71 16.74
C GLY A 103 -9.92 6.03 15.57
N ILE A 104 -8.68 6.40 15.35
CA ILE A 104 -7.70 5.56 14.69
C ILE A 104 -7.66 4.24 15.48
N GLN A 105 -8.08 3.13 14.87
CA GLN A 105 -8.02 1.83 15.53
C GLN A 105 -6.56 1.56 15.93
N ALA A 106 -6.32 1.08 17.14
CA ALA A 106 -4.97 0.89 17.69
C ALA A 106 -4.02 0.08 16.76
N GLU A 107 -4.58 -0.84 15.97
CA GLU A 107 -3.83 -1.60 14.96
C GLU A 107 -3.28 -0.72 13.83
N LYS A 108 -4.03 0.32 13.44
CA LYS A 108 -3.59 1.28 12.43
C LYS A 108 -2.56 2.27 12.95
N ALA A 109 -2.61 2.60 14.24
CA ALA A 109 -1.62 3.48 14.87
C ALA A 109 -0.19 2.91 14.70
N GLY A 110 -0.01 1.61 14.91
CA GLY A 110 1.29 0.96 14.74
C GLY A 110 1.81 0.99 13.29
N LEU A 111 0.91 0.92 12.29
CA LEU A 111 1.30 1.05 10.89
C LEU A 111 1.66 2.49 10.51
N LEU A 112 0.94 3.48 11.05
CA LEU A 112 1.23 4.89 10.81
C LEU A 112 2.60 5.29 11.36
N GLU A 113 3.03 4.71 12.49
CA GLU A 113 4.38 4.92 13.03
C GLU A 113 5.48 4.45 12.09
N LEU A 114 5.20 3.43 11.27
CA LEU A 114 6.15 2.87 10.31
C LEU A 114 6.06 3.53 8.92
N ALA A 115 5.07 4.39 8.69
CA ALA A 115 4.80 4.95 7.39
C ALA A 115 5.91 5.89 6.90
N ASP A 116 6.38 5.67 5.67
CA ASP A 116 7.21 6.62 4.94
C ASP A 116 6.35 7.62 4.15
N MET A 117 5.08 7.29 3.91
CA MET A 117 4.07 8.15 3.28
C MET A 117 2.67 7.70 3.71
N VAL A 118 1.75 8.64 3.83
CA VAL A 118 0.32 8.36 4.01
C VAL A 118 -0.47 8.91 2.83
N VAL A 119 -1.38 8.12 2.30
CA VAL A 119 -2.31 8.50 1.24
C VAL A 119 -3.73 8.46 1.79
N VAL A 120 -4.37 9.61 1.93
CA VAL A 120 -5.79 9.70 2.26
C VAL A 120 -6.58 9.64 0.95
N ASN A 121 -7.07 8.45 0.64
CA ASN A 121 -7.88 8.20 -0.55
C ASN A 121 -9.34 8.59 -0.30
N LYS A 122 -10.14 8.69 -1.37
CA LYS A 122 -11.52 9.17 -1.35
C LYS A 122 -11.61 10.63 -0.88
N SER A 123 -10.69 11.47 -1.37
CA SER A 123 -10.65 12.91 -1.06
C SER A 123 -11.90 13.67 -1.51
N ASP A 124 -12.69 13.06 -2.39
CA ASP A 124 -14.01 13.54 -2.82
C ASP A 124 -15.10 13.40 -1.74
N LEU A 125 -14.86 12.68 -0.66
CA LEU A 125 -15.77 12.55 0.45
C LEU A 125 -15.51 13.59 1.55
N GLU A 126 -16.58 14.00 2.21
CA GLU A 126 -16.53 14.91 3.36
C GLU A 126 -15.63 14.34 4.47
N GLY A 127 -14.81 15.20 5.07
CA GLY A 127 -13.91 14.85 6.17
C GLY A 127 -12.51 14.42 5.74
N ALA A 128 -12.25 14.19 4.44
CA ALA A 128 -10.93 13.74 3.98
C ALA A 128 -9.83 14.77 4.26
N GLU A 129 -10.06 16.05 3.96
CA GLU A 129 -9.12 17.14 4.26
C GLU A 129 -8.86 17.29 5.77
N ARG A 130 -9.92 17.22 6.56
CA ARG A 130 -9.79 17.29 8.03
C ARG A 130 -8.94 16.15 8.54
N HIS A 131 -9.20 14.91 8.10
CA HIS A 131 -8.44 13.73 8.48
C HIS A 131 -6.95 13.86 8.08
N ALA A 132 -6.66 14.33 6.87
CA ALA A 132 -5.30 14.60 6.44
C ALA A 132 -4.61 15.68 7.30
N GLY A 133 -5.35 16.71 7.74
CA GLY A 133 -4.88 17.72 8.69
C GLY A 133 -4.52 17.13 10.04
N GLU A 134 -5.41 16.32 10.63
CA GLU A 134 -5.20 15.62 11.88
C GLU A 134 -3.96 14.71 11.87
N LEU A 135 -3.75 13.99 10.77
CA LEU A 135 -2.54 13.17 10.56
C LEU A 135 -1.26 14.01 10.52
N ARG A 136 -1.27 15.13 9.78
CA ARG A 136 -0.10 16.03 9.71
C ARG A 136 0.23 16.63 11.07
N GLU A 137 -0.77 17.04 11.85
CA GLU A 137 -0.60 17.55 13.20
C GLU A 137 -0.03 16.48 14.13
N SER A 138 -0.56 15.24 14.05
CA SER A 138 -0.05 14.12 14.87
C SER A 138 1.42 13.85 14.58
N PHE A 139 1.82 13.75 13.31
CA PHE A 139 3.22 13.53 12.94
C PHE A 139 4.14 14.68 13.35
N ALA A 140 3.65 15.91 13.34
CA ALA A 140 4.43 17.07 13.78
C ALA A 140 4.74 17.04 15.29
N LEU A 141 3.90 16.40 16.09
CA LEU A 141 4.11 16.25 17.54
C LEU A 141 5.18 15.22 17.88
N ASP A 142 5.42 14.23 17.02
CA ASP A 142 6.40 13.16 17.26
C ASP A 142 7.86 13.61 17.15
N GLY A 143 8.12 14.84 16.69
CA GLY A 143 9.45 15.47 16.65
C GLY A 143 10.45 14.87 15.65
N GLY A 144 10.02 13.92 14.82
CA GLY A 144 10.81 13.33 13.73
C GLY A 144 10.51 13.98 12.38
N GLU A 145 11.14 13.48 11.32
CA GLU A 145 10.77 13.84 9.95
C GLU A 145 9.36 13.28 9.65
N ALA A 146 8.40 14.17 9.47
CA ALA A 146 7.02 13.79 9.21
C ALA A 146 6.86 13.16 7.83
N PRO A 147 6.17 12.01 7.69
CA PRO A 147 5.89 11.45 6.39
C PRO A 147 4.94 12.36 5.59
N PRO A 148 5.10 12.49 4.27
CA PRO A 148 4.17 13.25 3.44
C PRO A 148 2.78 12.61 3.49
N VAL A 149 1.75 13.46 3.66
CA VAL A 149 0.34 13.08 3.64
C VAL A 149 -0.30 13.60 2.36
N MET A 150 -0.64 12.68 1.47
CA MET A 150 -1.21 12.96 0.14
C MET A 150 -2.72 12.73 0.14
N LEU A 151 -3.45 13.56 -0.60
CA LEU A 151 -4.89 13.41 -0.84
C LEU A 151 -5.12 12.87 -2.25
N THR A 152 -5.94 11.83 -2.37
CA THR A 152 -6.29 11.23 -3.66
C THR A 152 -7.76 10.87 -3.74
N SER A 153 -8.32 10.90 -4.94
CA SER A 153 -9.57 10.21 -5.24
C SER A 153 -9.36 9.24 -6.38
N GLY A 154 -9.26 7.97 -6.06
CA GLY A 154 -9.13 6.91 -7.06
C GLY A 154 -10.33 6.85 -8.01
N LEU A 155 -11.52 7.27 -7.55
CA LEU A 155 -12.73 7.32 -8.37
C LEU A 155 -12.68 8.47 -9.40
N LYS A 156 -12.16 9.64 -9.01
CA LYS A 156 -12.11 10.84 -9.87
C LYS A 156 -10.75 10.99 -10.58
N GLY A 157 -9.74 10.20 -10.21
CA GLY A 157 -8.38 10.35 -10.72
C GLY A 157 -7.63 11.56 -10.18
N GLU A 158 -8.15 12.23 -9.15
CA GLU A 158 -7.55 13.42 -8.55
C GLU A 158 -6.38 13.05 -7.63
N GLY A 159 -5.31 13.86 -7.61
CA GLY A 159 -4.13 13.68 -6.76
C GLY A 159 -3.24 12.49 -7.14
N GLY A 160 -3.62 11.67 -8.12
CA GLY A 160 -2.90 10.45 -8.50
C GLY A 160 -1.51 10.72 -9.08
N ILE A 161 -1.37 11.74 -9.93
CA ILE A 161 -0.09 12.11 -10.56
C ILE A 161 0.90 12.63 -9.51
N GLU A 162 0.45 13.49 -8.63
CA GLU A 162 1.23 14.07 -7.54
C GLU A 162 1.71 12.98 -6.58
N THR A 163 0.81 12.08 -6.20
CA THR A 163 1.14 10.92 -5.36
C THR A 163 2.14 9.98 -6.04
N ALA A 164 1.96 9.70 -7.34
CA ALA A 164 2.90 8.87 -8.10
C ALA A 164 4.30 9.51 -8.17
N LYS A 165 4.40 10.82 -8.37
CA LYS A 165 5.68 11.55 -8.33
C LYS A 165 6.31 11.49 -6.94
N ALA A 166 5.52 11.67 -5.90
CA ALA A 166 5.99 11.56 -4.52
C ALA A 166 6.51 10.14 -4.22
N LEU A 167 5.80 9.10 -4.63
CA LEU A 167 6.23 7.70 -4.49
C LEU A 167 7.56 7.39 -5.19
N VAL A 168 7.76 7.92 -6.40
CA VAL A 168 9.02 7.72 -7.14
C VAL A 168 10.21 8.34 -6.42
N ASN A 169 10.01 9.47 -5.76
CA ASN A 169 11.05 10.24 -5.04
C ASN A 169 11.06 9.95 -3.53
N LEU A 170 10.25 9.02 -3.06
CA LEU A 170 10.13 8.72 -1.64
C LEU A 170 11.45 8.19 -1.07
N ASN A 171 11.99 8.89 -0.11
CA ASN A 171 13.10 8.43 0.70
C ASN A 171 12.58 7.62 1.89
N SER A 172 13.36 6.65 2.36
CA SER A 172 13.03 5.95 3.59
C SER A 172 13.20 6.90 4.77
N THR A 173 12.20 6.96 5.64
CA THR A 173 12.31 7.65 6.94
C THR A 173 13.15 6.83 7.94
N GLY A 174 13.53 5.60 7.58
CA GLY A 174 14.19 4.65 8.47
C GLY A 174 13.24 4.00 9.49
N ARG A 175 11.94 4.26 9.38
CA ARG A 175 10.90 3.70 10.27
C ARG A 175 10.52 2.27 9.92
N ALA A 176 10.77 1.83 8.68
CA ALA A 176 10.54 0.44 8.29
C ALA A 176 11.36 -0.53 9.16
N LEU A 177 10.73 -1.60 9.59
CA LEU A 177 11.40 -2.68 10.33
C LEU A 177 12.38 -3.37 9.38
N ARG A 178 13.67 -3.24 9.64
CA ARG A 178 14.75 -3.97 8.98
C ARG A 178 15.20 -5.15 9.83
#